data_7f0e69619c89d6b57d0f95e54967ff99
#
_entry.id   7f0e69619c89d6b57d0f95e54967ff99
#
_cell.length_a   1.000
_cell.length_b   1.000
_cell.length_c   1.000
_cell.angle_alpha   90.00
_cell.angle_beta   90.00
_cell.angle_gamma   90.00
#
_symmetry.space_group_name_H-M   'P 1'
#
loop_
_entity.id
_entity.type
_entity.pdbx_description
1 polymer ?
#
loop_
_entity_poly.entity_id
_entity_poly.type
_entity_poly.pdbx_seq_one_letter_code
_entity_poly.pdbx_strand_id
1 'polypeptide(L)'
;MADSLTNAHRPTIRKLPPDAVNRIAAGEVVERPAAAIKELVENAFDAGARRISVAIEGGGLKRIVVEDDGCGMDAADLPVALERHATSKLAVDDDGRIDLLNIHTMGFRGEALPSIASVSRMSLTGKTVDSDAAEVRVDAGRIEGPKPAAWTGHGVSGARIEVRDLFHATPARPRRG
;
A
#
# COMPACT_ATOMS: atom_id res chain seq x y z
N MET A 1 -43.33 5.60 43.34
CA MET A 1 -42.86 4.81 42.15
C MET A 1 -41.85 5.66 41.45
N ALA A 2 -40.59 5.41 41.68
CA ALA A 2 -39.51 6.14 41.01
C ALA A 2 -39.13 5.42 39.75
N ASP A 3 -39.30 6.07 38.63
CA ASP A 3 -38.94 5.62 37.32
C ASP A 3 -37.42 5.49 37.21
N SER A 4 -36.94 4.27 37.08
CA SER A 4 -35.56 3.95 36.76
C SER A 4 -35.32 4.31 35.29
N LEU A 5 -35.00 5.56 35.04
CA LEU A 5 -34.42 5.97 33.75
C LEU A 5 -33.08 5.25 33.60
N THR A 6 -33.10 4.17 32.84
CA THR A 6 -31.94 3.46 32.36
C THR A 6 -30.96 4.47 31.75
N ASN A 7 -29.86 4.68 32.45
CA ASN A 7 -28.74 5.50 31.98
C ASN A 7 -28.18 4.82 30.73
N ALA A 8 -28.68 5.23 29.56
CA ALA A 8 -28.18 4.76 28.28
C ALA A 8 -26.69 5.12 28.21
N HIS A 9 -25.87 4.10 28.35
CA HIS A 9 -24.40 4.24 28.37
C HIS A 9 -23.96 4.84 27.04
N ARG A 10 -23.69 6.15 27.05
CA ARG A 10 -23.18 6.85 25.88
C ARG A 10 -21.87 6.21 25.47
N PRO A 11 -21.71 5.69 24.22
CA PRO A 11 -20.47 5.08 23.75
C PRO A 11 -19.32 6.10 23.82
N THR A 12 -18.21 5.67 24.41
CA THR A 12 -17.01 6.50 24.47
C THR A 12 -16.32 6.51 23.13
N ILE A 13 -16.08 7.70 22.56
CA ILE A 13 -15.30 7.87 21.34
C ILE A 13 -13.84 7.58 21.67
N ARG A 14 -13.24 6.64 20.95
CA ARG A 14 -11.83 6.25 21.10
C ARG A 14 -11.10 6.44 19.77
N LYS A 15 -9.86 6.92 19.84
CA LYS A 15 -8.96 6.95 18.70
C LYS A 15 -8.47 5.54 18.42
N LEU A 16 -8.63 5.08 17.17
CA LEU A 16 -8.13 3.76 16.75
C LEU A 16 -6.60 3.78 16.60
N PRO A 17 -5.93 2.68 16.96
CA PRO A 17 -4.51 2.51 16.64
C PRO A 17 -4.29 2.54 15.12
N PRO A 18 -3.13 3.04 14.63
CA PRO A 18 -2.86 3.14 13.19
C PRO A 18 -2.96 1.81 12.44
N ASP A 19 -2.56 0.70 13.04
CA ASP A 19 -2.68 -0.64 12.46
C ASP A 19 -4.13 -1.08 12.29
N ALA A 20 -5.01 -0.75 13.24
CA ALA A 20 -6.44 -1.02 13.12
C ALA A 20 -7.08 -0.20 12.01
N VAL A 21 -6.69 1.08 11.89
CA VAL A 21 -7.15 1.96 10.80
C VAL A 21 -6.70 1.41 9.45
N ASN A 22 -5.45 0.96 9.33
CA ASN A 22 -4.92 0.36 8.10
C ASN A 22 -5.67 -0.92 7.72
N ARG A 23 -6.01 -1.78 8.68
CA ARG A 23 -6.78 -3.00 8.42
C ARG A 23 -8.22 -2.70 7.99
N ILE A 24 -8.86 -1.68 8.56
CA ILE A 24 -10.19 -1.25 8.16
C ILE A 24 -10.15 -0.69 6.74
N ALA A 25 -9.18 0.18 6.43
CA ALA A 25 -8.97 0.71 5.09
C ALA A 25 -8.64 -0.40 4.08
N ALA A 26 -7.84 -1.40 4.46
CA ALA A 26 -7.56 -2.57 3.65
C ALA A 26 -8.81 -3.38 3.32
N GLY A 27 -9.77 -3.48 4.22
CA GLY A 27 -11.05 -4.14 3.97
C GLY A 27 -11.84 -3.48 2.84
N GLU A 28 -11.78 -2.17 2.70
CA GLU A 28 -12.44 -1.43 1.63
C GLU A 28 -11.66 -1.50 0.30
N VAL A 29 -10.33 -1.39 0.36
CA VAL A 29 -9.45 -1.33 -0.83
C VAL A 29 -9.18 -2.74 -1.39
N VAL A 30 -9.19 -3.78 -0.56
CA VAL A 30 -8.71 -5.12 -0.89
C VAL A 30 -9.77 -6.20 -0.65
N GLU A 31 -11.07 -5.90 -0.76
CA GLU A 31 -12.13 -6.91 -0.77
C GLU A 31 -11.92 -7.98 -1.84
N ARG A 32 -11.21 -7.61 -2.93
CA ARG A 32 -10.86 -8.49 -4.04
C ARG A 32 -9.40 -8.29 -4.41
N PRO A 33 -8.63 -9.35 -4.71
CA PRO A 33 -7.26 -9.22 -5.21
C PRO A 33 -7.13 -8.31 -6.44
N ALA A 34 -8.16 -8.29 -7.30
CA ALA A 34 -8.22 -7.40 -8.46
C ALA A 34 -8.13 -5.91 -8.09
N ALA A 35 -8.67 -5.49 -6.95
CA ALA A 35 -8.54 -4.11 -6.48
C ALA A 35 -7.10 -3.76 -6.10
N ALA A 36 -6.39 -4.68 -5.44
CA ALA A 36 -4.97 -4.52 -5.14
C ALA A 36 -4.13 -4.42 -6.42
N ILE A 37 -4.37 -5.30 -7.39
CA ILE A 37 -3.67 -5.28 -8.69
C ILE A 37 -3.92 -3.95 -9.41
N LYS A 38 -5.15 -3.48 -9.46
CA LYS A 38 -5.51 -2.21 -10.06
C LYS A 38 -4.70 -1.05 -9.46
N GLU A 39 -4.65 -0.95 -8.14
CA GLU A 39 -3.91 0.11 -7.44
C GLU A 39 -2.41 0.03 -7.72
N LEU A 40 -1.82 -1.16 -7.73
CA LEU A 40 -0.40 -1.34 -8.04
C LEU A 40 -0.07 -0.98 -9.49
N VAL A 41 -0.94 -1.32 -10.43
CA VAL A 41 -0.79 -0.95 -11.85
C VAL A 41 -0.95 0.55 -12.06
N GLU A 42 -1.91 1.20 -11.40
CA GLU A 42 -2.07 2.66 -11.44
C GLU A 42 -0.83 3.37 -10.90
N ASN A 43 -0.21 2.85 -9.81
CA ASN A 43 1.04 3.37 -9.30
C ASN A 43 2.18 3.27 -10.33
N ALA A 44 2.26 2.17 -11.06
CA ALA A 44 3.24 1.99 -12.13
C ALA A 44 3.04 2.99 -13.28
N PHE A 45 1.81 3.24 -13.69
CA PHE A 45 1.50 4.29 -14.68
C PHE A 45 1.91 5.66 -14.20
N ASP A 46 1.60 6.00 -12.96
CA ASP A 46 1.95 7.29 -12.36
C ASP A 46 3.48 7.48 -12.23
N ALA A 47 4.22 6.37 -12.10
CA ALA A 47 5.69 6.37 -12.14
C ALA A 47 6.28 6.52 -13.56
N GLY A 48 5.45 6.67 -14.57
CA GLY A 48 5.86 6.82 -15.96
C GLY A 48 6.33 5.52 -16.62
N ALA A 49 5.88 4.38 -16.14
CA ALA A 49 6.23 3.08 -16.71
C ALA A 49 5.72 2.94 -18.15
N ARG A 50 6.55 2.34 -18.99
CA ARG A 50 6.20 1.93 -20.36
C ARG A 50 5.95 0.45 -20.46
N ARG A 51 6.51 -0.32 -19.52
CA ARG A 51 6.32 -1.77 -19.41
C ARG A 51 5.90 -2.10 -17.99
N ILE A 52 4.78 -2.80 -17.89
CA ILE A 52 4.25 -3.30 -16.62
C ILE A 52 3.99 -4.79 -16.80
N SER A 53 4.57 -5.61 -15.93
CA SER A 53 4.34 -7.05 -15.88
C SER A 53 3.55 -7.39 -14.65
N VAL A 54 2.53 -8.22 -14.81
CA VAL A 54 1.69 -8.71 -13.72
C VAL A 54 1.67 -10.22 -13.73
N ALA A 55 2.01 -10.84 -12.62
CA ALA A 55 1.89 -12.27 -12.40
C ALA A 55 1.03 -12.56 -11.19
N ILE A 56 0.15 -13.53 -11.27
CA ILE A 56 -0.77 -13.91 -10.18
C ILE A 56 -0.82 -15.42 -10.01
N GLU A 57 -0.97 -15.85 -8.77
CA GLU A 57 -1.20 -17.25 -8.38
C GLU A 57 -2.38 -17.33 -7.41
N GLY A 58 -3.18 -18.38 -7.54
CA GLY A 58 -4.33 -18.60 -6.67
C GLY A 58 -5.36 -17.48 -6.71
N GLY A 59 -5.64 -16.93 -7.91
CA GLY A 59 -6.56 -15.79 -8.06
C GLY A 59 -6.07 -14.50 -7.40
N GLY A 60 -4.77 -14.40 -7.11
CA GLY A 60 -4.15 -13.27 -6.42
C GLY A 60 -4.12 -13.39 -4.89
N LEU A 61 -4.78 -14.38 -4.30
CA LEU A 61 -4.73 -14.60 -2.84
C LEU A 61 -3.39 -15.17 -2.39
N LYS A 62 -2.80 -16.05 -3.21
CA LYS A 62 -1.53 -16.70 -2.90
C LYS A 62 -0.35 -15.79 -3.22
N ARG A 63 -0.35 -15.18 -4.40
CA ARG A 63 0.74 -14.32 -4.86
C ARG A 63 0.28 -13.35 -5.94
N ILE A 64 0.72 -12.11 -5.81
CA ILE A 64 0.65 -11.06 -6.84
C ILE A 64 2.06 -10.49 -7.00
N VAL A 65 2.53 -10.35 -8.24
CA VAL A 65 3.74 -9.59 -8.56
C VAL A 65 3.39 -8.53 -9.59
N VAL A 66 3.73 -7.30 -9.31
CA VAL A 66 3.68 -6.20 -10.27
C VAL A 66 5.08 -5.61 -10.38
N GLU A 67 5.59 -5.58 -11.59
CA GLU A 67 6.91 -5.05 -11.91
C GLU A 67 6.78 -4.02 -13.02
N ASP A 68 7.47 -2.90 -12.86
CA ASP A 68 7.44 -1.79 -13.82
C ASP A 68 8.85 -1.24 -14.10
N ASP A 69 8.98 -0.52 -15.20
CA ASP A 69 10.17 0.20 -15.63
C ASP A 69 10.05 1.72 -15.48
N GLY A 70 9.26 2.17 -14.53
CA GLY A 70 9.07 3.59 -14.21
C GLY A 70 10.30 4.23 -13.53
N CYS A 71 10.11 5.38 -12.92
CA CYS A 71 11.19 6.14 -12.26
C CYS A 71 11.80 5.41 -11.04
N GLY A 72 11.08 4.48 -10.46
CA GLY A 72 11.52 3.70 -9.31
C GLY A 72 11.55 4.49 -8.00
N MET A 73 12.14 3.85 -7.00
CA MET A 73 12.34 4.40 -5.66
C MET A 73 13.74 4.01 -5.17
N ASP A 74 14.40 4.91 -4.48
CA ASP A 74 15.66 4.61 -3.80
C ASP A 74 15.44 4.02 -2.40
N ALA A 75 16.52 3.69 -1.70
CA ALA A 75 16.43 3.10 -0.36
C ALA A 75 15.74 4.01 0.67
N ALA A 76 15.84 5.32 0.52
CA ALA A 76 15.20 6.28 1.43
C ALA A 76 13.69 6.40 1.17
N ASP A 77 13.25 6.27 -0.08
CA ASP A 77 11.86 6.37 -0.49
C ASP A 77 11.04 5.13 -0.09
N LEU A 78 11.64 3.94 -0.08
CA LEU A 78 10.94 2.68 0.14
C LEU A 78 10.15 2.61 1.45
N PRO A 79 10.71 2.97 2.61
CA PRO A 79 9.93 3.01 3.85
C PRO A 79 8.83 4.06 3.82
N VAL A 80 9.10 5.22 3.22
CA VAL A 80 8.15 6.34 3.11
C VAL A 80 6.94 5.95 2.26
N ALA A 81 7.13 5.17 1.20
CA ALA A 81 6.04 4.66 0.36
C ALA A 81 5.05 3.77 1.11
N LEU A 82 5.46 3.21 2.23
CA LEU A 82 4.62 2.38 3.11
C LEU A 82 3.94 3.19 4.22
N GLU A 83 4.25 4.47 4.34
CA GLU A 83 3.60 5.35 5.29
C GLU A 83 2.22 5.76 4.79
N ARG A 84 1.27 5.88 5.71
CA ARG A 84 -0.06 6.37 5.39
C ARG A 84 0.00 7.85 5.02
N HIS A 85 -0.76 8.24 4.00
CA HIS A 85 -0.80 9.61 3.45
C HIS A 85 0.50 10.11 2.81
N ALA A 86 1.49 9.24 2.62
CA ALA A 86 2.68 9.59 1.84
C ALA A 86 2.38 9.47 0.34
N THR A 87 2.70 10.50 -0.41
CA THR A 87 2.52 10.50 -1.87
C THR A 87 3.47 11.48 -2.54
N SER A 88 4.06 11.09 -3.65
CA SER A 88 4.80 11.96 -4.57
C SER A 88 3.91 12.56 -5.67
N LYS A 89 2.63 12.22 -5.68
CA LYS A 89 1.70 12.54 -6.78
C LYS A 89 1.04 13.90 -6.65
N LEU A 90 1.18 14.55 -5.50
CA LEU A 90 0.68 15.88 -5.25
C LEU A 90 1.84 16.88 -5.27
N ALA A 91 1.74 17.89 -6.14
CA ALA A 91 2.69 18.98 -6.13
C ALA A 91 2.45 19.86 -4.89
N VAL A 92 3.52 20.19 -4.21
CA VAL A 92 3.51 21.14 -3.09
C VAL A 92 4.18 22.39 -3.60
N ASP A 93 3.54 23.55 -3.47
CA ASP A 93 4.12 24.84 -3.82
C ASP A 93 5.18 25.27 -2.79
N ASP A 94 5.90 26.35 -3.11
CA ASP A 94 6.97 26.90 -2.26
C ASP A 94 6.46 27.34 -0.87
N ASP A 95 5.15 27.55 -0.72
CA ASP A 95 4.48 27.90 0.55
C ASP A 95 3.97 26.64 1.31
N GLY A 96 4.25 25.44 0.81
CA GLY A 96 3.81 24.18 1.41
C GLY A 96 2.33 23.84 1.19
N ARG A 97 1.66 24.49 0.24
CA ARG A 97 0.27 24.24 -0.10
C ARG A 97 0.18 23.19 -1.20
N ILE A 98 -0.83 22.37 -1.12
CA ILE A 98 -1.12 21.33 -2.12
C ILE A 98 -2.13 21.87 -3.11
N ASP A 99 -1.79 21.88 -4.38
CA ASP A 99 -2.71 22.23 -5.45
C ASP A 99 -3.62 21.03 -5.77
N LEU A 100 -4.78 20.98 -5.13
CA LEU A 100 -5.78 19.94 -5.34
C LEU A 100 -6.54 20.08 -6.67
N LEU A 101 -6.41 21.21 -7.37
CA LEU A 101 -7.11 21.47 -8.62
C LEU A 101 -6.33 20.95 -9.83
N ASN A 102 -5.05 20.69 -9.68
CA ASN A 102 -4.14 20.31 -10.76
C ASN A 102 -3.60 18.89 -10.57
N ILE A 103 -4.48 17.94 -10.24
CA ILE A 103 -4.12 16.54 -10.05
C ILE A 103 -4.13 15.82 -11.40
N HIS A 104 -2.94 15.45 -11.89
CA HIS A 104 -2.75 14.77 -13.19
C HIS A 104 -2.48 13.26 -13.05
N THR A 105 -2.50 12.72 -11.85
CA THR A 105 -2.21 11.31 -11.58
C THR A 105 -3.46 10.49 -11.34
N MET A 106 -3.45 9.20 -11.70
CA MET A 106 -4.58 8.29 -11.54
C MET A 106 -4.87 7.95 -10.07
N GLY A 107 -3.84 7.95 -9.22
CA GLY A 107 -3.96 7.69 -7.80
C GLY A 107 -3.24 8.77 -6.97
N PHE A 108 -3.88 9.33 -5.96
CA PHE A 108 -3.30 10.37 -5.10
C PHE A 108 -3.52 10.13 -3.60
N ARG A 109 -4.25 9.08 -3.24
CA ARG A 109 -4.63 8.82 -1.84
C ARG A 109 -3.48 8.41 -0.95
N GLY A 110 -2.37 7.87 -1.51
CA GLY A 110 -1.17 7.47 -0.76
C GLY A 110 -1.40 6.35 0.27
N GLU A 111 -2.44 5.53 0.08
CA GLU A 111 -2.88 4.55 1.09
C GLU A 111 -2.89 3.10 0.58
N ALA A 112 -2.73 2.87 -0.73
CA ALA A 112 -2.82 1.54 -1.32
C ALA A 112 -1.72 0.60 -0.79
N LEU A 113 -0.46 1.02 -0.85
CA LEU A 113 0.67 0.20 -0.37
C LEU A 113 0.58 -0.11 1.13
N PRO A 114 0.39 0.87 2.04
CA PRO A 114 0.26 0.56 3.46
C PRO A 114 -0.96 -0.31 3.77
N SER A 115 -2.07 -0.13 3.07
CA SER A 115 -3.27 -0.96 3.25
C SER A 115 -3.03 -2.42 2.83
N ILE A 116 -2.43 -2.67 1.67
CA ILE A 116 -2.10 -4.01 1.21
C ILE A 116 -1.05 -4.65 2.14
N ALA A 117 -0.02 -3.91 2.53
CA ALA A 117 1.04 -4.38 3.40
C ALA A 117 0.52 -4.80 4.79
N SER A 118 -0.53 -4.16 5.29
CA SER A 118 -1.11 -4.46 6.61
C SER A 118 -1.80 -5.84 6.68
N VAL A 119 -2.19 -6.42 5.55
CA VAL A 119 -2.95 -7.68 5.46
C VAL A 119 -2.24 -8.77 4.67
N SER A 120 -0.96 -8.58 4.36
CA SER A 120 -0.19 -9.50 3.52
C SER A 120 1.26 -9.60 3.98
N ARG A 121 2.01 -10.45 3.29
CA ARG A 121 3.47 -10.42 3.26
C ARG A 121 3.89 -9.75 1.96
N MET A 122 4.54 -8.59 2.06
CA MET A 122 4.92 -7.77 0.92
C MET A 122 6.43 -7.62 0.84
N SER A 123 6.96 -7.66 -0.38
CA SER A 123 8.31 -7.24 -0.71
C SER A 123 8.23 -6.11 -1.72
N LEU A 124 8.88 -5.01 -1.45
CA LEU A 124 8.96 -3.84 -2.31
C LEU A 124 10.41 -3.56 -2.64
N THR A 125 10.79 -3.80 -3.90
CA THR A 125 12.12 -3.53 -4.43
C THR A 125 12.06 -2.34 -5.36
N GLY A 126 12.95 -1.40 -5.19
CA GLY A 126 13.04 -0.20 -6.02
C GLY A 126 14.45 0.09 -6.47
N LYS A 127 14.56 0.71 -7.63
CA LYS A 127 15.81 1.23 -8.19
C LYS A 127 15.52 2.48 -9.00
N THR A 128 16.26 3.55 -8.77
CA THR A 128 16.29 4.72 -9.64
C THR A 128 17.47 4.63 -10.62
N VAL A 129 17.53 5.53 -11.60
CA VAL A 129 18.68 5.59 -12.54
C VAL A 129 19.98 5.88 -11.83
N ASP A 130 19.93 6.60 -10.70
CA ASP A 130 21.11 7.09 -9.96
C ASP A 130 21.38 6.30 -8.67
N SER A 131 20.58 5.26 -8.37
CA SER A 131 20.74 4.47 -7.15
C SER A 131 20.92 2.99 -7.43
N ASP A 132 21.53 2.28 -6.47
CA ASP A 132 21.47 0.83 -6.44
C ASP A 132 20.09 0.37 -6.00
N ALA A 133 19.74 -0.87 -6.31
CA ALA A 133 18.49 -1.46 -5.90
C ALA A 133 18.48 -1.73 -4.38
N ALA A 134 17.33 -1.45 -3.78
CA ALA A 134 17.07 -1.76 -2.38
C ALA A 134 15.68 -2.41 -2.22
N GLU A 135 15.50 -3.13 -1.13
CA GLU A 135 14.27 -3.83 -0.80
C GLU A 135 13.85 -3.57 0.64
N VAL A 136 12.56 -3.38 0.84
CA VAL A 136 11.90 -3.50 2.15
C VAL A 136 10.97 -4.71 2.13
N ARG A 137 10.86 -5.39 3.26
CA ARG A 137 9.89 -6.46 3.48
C ARG A 137 8.91 -6.05 4.56
N VAL A 138 7.67 -6.46 4.38
CA VAL A 138 6.60 -6.16 5.32
C VAL A 138 5.83 -7.45 5.61
N ASP A 139 5.61 -7.74 6.88
CA ASP A 139 4.72 -8.80 7.32
C ASP A 139 3.65 -8.22 8.24
N ALA A 140 2.41 -8.22 7.76
CA ALA A 140 1.25 -7.66 8.48
C ALA A 140 1.50 -6.25 9.04
N GLY A 141 2.16 -5.39 8.26
CA GLY A 141 2.50 -4.01 8.62
C GLY A 141 3.83 -3.83 9.34
N ARG A 142 4.52 -4.91 9.71
CA ARG A 142 5.85 -4.85 10.32
C ARG A 142 6.92 -4.75 9.24
N ILE A 143 7.67 -3.65 9.22
CA ILE A 143 8.65 -3.32 8.18
C ILE A 143 10.04 -3.78 8.60
N GLU A 144 10.75 -4.43 7.68
CA GLU A 144 12.17 -4.76 7.75
C GLU A 144 12.92 -4.16 6.56
N GLY A 145 14.07 -3.56 6.83
CA GLY A 145 14.89 -2.89 5.83
C GLY A 145 14.78 -1.36 5.91
N PRO A 146 15.25 -0.61 4.89
CA PRO A 146 15.71 -1.13 3.58
C PRO A 146 17.06 -1.86 3.65
N LYS A 147 17.25 -2.81 2.74
CA LYS A 147 18.49 -3.58 2.55
C LYS A 147 18.89 -3.54 1.06
N PRO A 148 20.19 -3.61 0.73
CA PRO A 148 20.61 -3.79 -0.66
C PRO A 148 19.96 -5.04 -1.27
N ALA A 149 19.56 -4.95 -2.54
CA ALA A 149 18.93 -6.02 -3.27
C ALA A 149 19.45 -6.11 -4.69
N ALA A 150 19.30 -7.27 -5.31
CA ALA A 150 19.56 -7.42 -6.73
C ALA A 150 18.39 -6.81 -7.53
N TRP A 151 18.72 -6.09 -8.60
CA TRP A 151 17.71 -5.63 -9.54
C TRP A 151 17.51 -6.67 -10.63
N THR A 152 16.30 -7.19 -10.73
CA THR A 152 15.90 -8.20 -11.72
C THR A 152 14.88 -7.64 -12.74
N GLY A 153 14.55 -6.36 -12.62
CA GLY A 153 13.58 -5.69 -13.48
C GLY A 153 14.11 -5.44 -14.90
N HIS A 154 13.20 -5.13 -15.80
CA HIS A 154 13.47 -4.95 -17.23
C HIS A 154 14.17 -3.65 -17.59
N GLY A 155 14.10 -2.64 -16.75
CA GLY A 155 14.63 -1.30 -17.01
C GLY A 155 15.90 -0.98 -16.22
N VAL A 156 16.46 0.19 -16.47
CA VAL A 156 17.54 0.77 -15.65
C VAL A 156 17.03 1.30 -14.32
N SER A 157 15.71 1.47 -14.21
CA SER A 157 14.98 1.88 -13.01
C SER A 157 13.61 1.19 -12.98
N GLY A 158 12.92 1.26 -11.87
CA GLY A 158 11.58 0.75 -11.70
C GLY A 158 11.28 0.27 -10.29
N ALA A 159 10.14 -0.38 -10.17
CA ALA A 159 9.72 -1.02 -8.93
C ALA A 159 9.22 -2.44 -9.17
N ARG A 160 9.43 -3.31 -8.18
CA ARG A 160 8.89 -4.66 -8.15
C ARG A 160 8.21 -4.87 -6.82
N ILE A 161 6.92 -5.12 -6.87
CA ILE A 161 6.09 -5.34 -5.70
C ILE A 161 5.59 -6.77 -5.74
N GLU A 162 5.90 -7.53 -4.70
CA GLU A 162 5.40 -8.89 -4.51
C GLU A 162 4.54 -8.94 -3.26
N VAL A 163 3.31 -9.37 -3.41
CA VAL A 163 2.32 -9.55 -2.35
C VAL A 163 2.05 -11.03 -2.21
N ARG A 164 2.26 -11.58 -1.03
CA ARG A 164 2.00 -12.99 -0.71
C ARG A 164 0.99 -13.11 0.42
N ASP A 165 0.24 -14.20 0.39
CA ASP A 165 -0.66 -14.60 1.45
C ASP A 165 -1.59 -13.45 1.84
N LEU A 166 -2.26 -12.88 0.86
CA LEU A 166 -3.21 -11.79 1.05
C LEU A 166 -4.28 -12.20 2.07
N PHE A 167 -4.52 -11.37 3.06
CA PHE A 167 -5.41 -11.61 4.21
C PHE A 167 -4.93 -12.63 5.26
N HIS A 168 -3.67 -13.09 5.24
CA HIS A 168 -3.18 -14.02 6.27
C HIS A 168 -3.29 -13.47 7.71
N ALA A 169 -3.19 -12.15 7.87
CA ALA A 169 -3.30 -11.47 9.17
C ALA A 169 -4.76 -11.09 9.53
N THR A 170 -5.72 -11.40 8.68
CA THR A 170 -7.15 -11.14 8.93
C THR A 170 -7.78 -12.41 9.47
N PRO A 171 -8.36 -12.42 10.68
CA PRO A 171 -9.10 -13.59 11.15
C PRO A 171 -10.23 -13.90 10.17
N ALA A 172 -10.37 -15.18 9.80
CA ALA A 172 -11.44 -15.65 8.95
C ALA A 172 -12.77 -15.14 9.50
N ARG A 173 -13.55 -14.41 8.71
CA ARG A 173 -14.93 -14.10 9.08
C ARG A 173 -15.63 -15.44 9.31
N PRO A 174 -16.26 -15.67 10.47
CA PRO A 174 -17.09 -16.86 10.64
C PRO A 174 -18.15 -16.84 9.54
N ARG A 175 -18.19 -17.90 8.74
CA ARG A 175 -19.27 -18.09 7.80
C ARG A 175 -20.56 -18.11 8.61
N ARG A 176 -21.41 -17.13 8.41
CA ARG A 176 -22.78 -17.20 8.92
C ARG A 176 -23.43 -18.37 8.16
N GLY A 177 -23.68 -19.44 8.89
CA GLY A 177 -24.52 -20.52 8.45
C GLY A 177 -25.98 -20.06 8.35
#